data_85eb4f1e4b9fbac6aa645a79878b4ce3
#
_entry.id   85eb4f1e4b9fbac6aa645a79878b4ce3
#
_cell.length_a   1.000
_cell.length_b   1.000
_cell.length_c   1.000
_cell.angle_alpha   90.00
_cell.angle_beta   90.00
_cell.angle_gamma   90.00
#
_symmetry.space_group_name_H-M   'P 1'
#
loop_
_entity.id
_entity.type
_entity.pdbx_description
1 polymer ?
#
loop_
_entity_poly.entity_id
_entity_poly.type
_entity_poly.pdbx_seq_one_letter_code
_entity_poly.pdbx_strand_id
1 'polypeptide(L)'
;MQDAKLVGGSEADRKNILQLHAKYIDVNARFDWENLEPIWSAADEATFFNLNGHTYNGRDHWIRLWKFYGQKVKSSYWTPYDIGGVVSDDLATIWCHRKTKRNWVGDEPPPSDIHYDGEEFVTRSTMVFRREEGEWRVIHAHFSEANAGARPGGV
;
A
#
# COMPACT_ATOMS: atom_id res chain seq x y z
N MET A 1 -19.37 -4.35 1.86
CA MET A 1 -18.44 -3.30 2.32
C MET A 1 -17.81 -3.77 3.60
N GLN A 2 -16.51 -3.94 3.63
CA GLN A 2 -15.85 -4.34 4.87
C GLN A 2 -15.90 -3.17 5.86
N ASP A 3 -16.23 -3.48 7.12
CA ASP A 3 -16.31 -2.49 8.19
C ASP A 3 -14.91 -1.95 8.54
N ALA A 4 -14.54 -0.85 7.90
CA ALA A 4 -13.33 -0.14 8.25
C ALA A 4 -13.53 0.58 9.60
N LYS A 5 -12.59 0.37 10.53
CA LYS A 5 -12.64 0.97 11.88
C LYS A 5 -11.62 2.10 12.00
N LEU A 6 -11.99 3.30 11.56
CA LEU A 6 -11.19 4.50 11.78
C LEU A 6 -11.73 5.26 12.99
N VAL A 7 -10.83 5.67 13.88
CA VAL A 7 -11.15 6.45 15.08
C VAL A 7 -10.42 7.80 15.05
N GLY A 8 -10.98 8.78 15.78
CA GLY A 8 -10.42 10.13 15.86
C GLY A 8 -10.73 11.01 14.64
N GLY A 9 -10.25 12.25 14.68
CA GLY A 9 -10.46 13.22 13.61
C GLY A 9 -11.93 13.54 13.34
N SER A 10 -12.18 14.30 12.30
CA SER A 10 -13.54 14.57 11.82
C SER A 10 -14.10 13.41 10.99
N GLU A 11 -15.41 13.32 10.90
CA GLU A 11 -16.05 12.34 10.00
C GLU A 11 -15.63 12.55 8.55
N ALA A 12 -15.51 13.81 8.12
CA ALA A 12 -15.05 14.16 6.77
C ALA A 12 -13.62 13.66 6.51
N ASP A 13 -12.71 13.82 7.46
CA ASP A 13 -11.34 13.35 7.33
C ASP A 13 -11.28 11.82 7.25
N ARG A 14 -11.99 11.12 8.14
CA ARG A 14 -12.05 9.65 8.07
C ARG A 14 -12.56 9.17 6.72
N LYS A 15 -13.60 9.80 6.19
CA LYS A 15 -14.14 9.49 4.85
C LYS A 15 -13.11 9.74 3.75
N ASN A 16 -12.45 10.90 3.78
CA ASN A 16 -11.44 11.25 2.78
C ASN A 16 -10.24 10.29 2.80
N ILE A 17 -9.78 9.91 3.98
CA ILE A 17 -8.69 8.93 4.15
C ILE A 17 -9.10 7.56 3.59
N LEU A 18 -10.30 7.09 3.88
CA LEU A 18 -10.80 5.82 3.32
C LEU A 18 -10.93 5.86 1.80
N GLN A 19 -11.41 6.96 1.26
CA GLN A 19 -11.51 7.14 -0.20
C GLN A 19 -10.13 7.16 -0.86
N LEU A 20 -9.16 7.83 -0.25
CA LEU A 20 -7.78 7.87 -0.75
C LEU A 20 -7.12 6.48 -0.69
N HIS A 21 -7.35 5.74 0.39
CA HIS A 21 -6.88 4.36 0.52
C HIS A 21 -7.52 3.44 -0.54
N ALA A 22 -8.83 3.55 -0.75
CA ALA A 22 -9.53 2.77 -1.78
C ALA A 22 -9.01 3.10 -3.20
N LYS A 23 -8.77 4.38 -3.49
CA LYS A 23 -8.14 4.81 -4.74
C LYS A 23 -6.75 4.20 -4.90
N TYR A 24 -5.93 4.24 -3.85
CA TYR A 24 -4.61 3.61 -3.86
C TYR A 24 -4.71 2.12 -4.22
N ILE A 25 -5.57 1.37 -3.56
CA ILE A 25 -5.75 -0.07 -3.81
C ILE A 25 -6.11 -0.34 -5.28
N ASP A 26 -7.03 0.42 -5.85
CA ASP A 26 -7.48 0.26 -7.22
C ASP A 26 -6.39 0.55 -8.25
N VAL A 27 -5.73 1.71 -8.14
CA VAL A 27 -4.68 2.09 -9.09
C VAL A 27 -3.40 1.26 -8.92
N ASN A 28 -3.11 0.81 -7.69
CA ASN A 28 -2.00 -0.08 -7.40
C ASN A 28 -2.15 -1.44 -8.09
N ALA A 29 -3.36 -1.99 -8.15
CA ALA A 29 -3.61 -3.26 -8.80
C ALA A 29 -3.24 -3.26 -10.31
N ARG A 30 -3.28 -2.09 -10.93
CA ARG A 30 -2.93 -1.90 -12.35
C ARG A 30 -1.53 -1.31 -12.56
N PHE A 31 -0.82 -0.99 -11.49
CA PHE A 31 0.44 -0.21 -11.54
C PHE A 31 0.29 1.09 -12.35
N ASP A 32 -0.87 1.73 -12.20
CA ASP A 32 -1.21 3.00 -12.85
C ASP A 32 -0.52 4.16 -12.12
N TRP A 33 0.77 4.32 -12.39
CA TRP A 33 1.62 5.27 -11.68
C TRP A 33 1.20 6.74 -11.90
N GLU A 34 0.61 7.08 -13.02
CA GLU A 34 0.13 8.45 -13.29
C GLU A 34 -0.99 8.86 -12.35
N ASN A 35 -1.92 7.94 -12.08
CA ASN A 35 -3.00 8.16 -11.11
C ASN A 35 -2.56 7.89 -9.67
N LEU A 36 -1.49 7.14 -9.48
CA LEU A 36 -0.94 6.83 -8.16
C LEU A 36 -0.02 7.95 -7.65
N GLU A 37 0.73 8.61 -8.53
CA GLU A 37 1.69 9.66 -8.16
C GLU A 37 1.10 10.73 -7.23
N PRO A 38 -0.09 11.30 -7.51
CA PRO A 38 -0.64 12.36 -6.66
C PRO A 38 -1.01 11.91 -5.24
N ILE A 39 -1.10 10.61 -4.99
CA ILE A 39 -1.40 10.05 -3.68
C ILE A 39 -0.19 10.17 -2.74
N TRP A 40 1.01 10.07 -3.31
CA TRP A 40 2.27 10.08 -2.56
C TRP A 40 2.79 11.49 -2.34
N SER A 41 3.30 11.74 -1.13
CA SER A 41 3.95 13.02 -0.81
C SER A 41 5.20 13.23 -1.67
N ALA A 42 5.39 14.45 -2.17
CA ALA A 42 6.62 14.87 -2.84
C ALA A 42 7.69 15.39 -1.88
N ALA A 43 7.44 15.37 -0.57
CA ALA A 43 8.37 15.86 0.43
C ALA A 43 9.65 15.02 0.47
N ASP A 44 10.77 15.64 0.80
CA ASP A 44 12.09 14.98 0.83
C ASP A 44 12.15 13.83 1.86
N GLU A 45 11.40 13.94 2.95
CA GLU A 45 11.34 12.92 4.00
C GLU A 45 10.44 11.72 3.68
N ALA A 46 9.72 11.72 2.55
CA ALA A 46 8.87 10.59 2.17
C ALA A 46 9.71 9.33 1.95
N THR A 47 9.31 8.24 2.61
CA THR A 47 10.01 6.95 2.53
C THR A 47 9.03 5.80 2.45
N PHE A 48 9.43 4.73 1.74
CA PHE A 48 8.56 3.59 1.54
C PHE A 48 9.35 2.29 1.71
N PHE A 49 8.88 1.43 2.61
CA PHE A 49 9.43 0.10 2.81
C PHE A 49 8.59 -0.89 2.03
N ASN A 50 9.14 -1.36 0.92
CA ASN A 50 8.38 -2.19 0.01
C ASN A 50 8.37 -3.66 0.44
N LEU A 51 7.41 -4.39 -0.08
CA LEU A 51 7.25 -5.83 0.14
C LEU A 51 8.49 -6.63 -0.30
N ASN A 52 9.25 -6.12 -1.27
CA ASN A 52 10.50 -6.74 -1.74
C ASN A 52 11.70 -6.55 -0.78
N GLY A 53 11.47 -5.95 0.39
CA GLY A 53 12.51 -5.71 1.40
C GLY A 53 13.39 -4.49 1.14
N HIS A 54 13.20 -3.77 0.04
CA HIS A 54 13.97 -2.56 -0.27
C HIS A 54 13.30 -1.30 0.25
N THR A 55 14.14 -0.30 0.58
CA THR A 55 13.72 1.05 0.96
C THR A 55 13.77 1.97 -0.25
N TYR A 56 12.71 2.73 -0.43
CA TYR A 56 12.60 3.73 -1.50
C TYR A 56 12.49 5.11 -0.86
N ASN A 57 13.43 5.99 -1.20
CA ASN A 57 13.52 7.33 -0.65
C ASN A 57 12.96 8.33 -1.65
N GLY A 58 11.83 8.94 -1.27
CA GLY A 58 11.15 9.92 -2.09
C GLY A 58 10.22 9.32 -3.14
N ARG A 59 9.27 10.17 -3.57
CA ARG A 59 8.23 9.80 -4.53
C ARG A 59 8.80 9.35 -5.88
N ASP A 60 9.81 10.03 -6.40
CA ASP A 60 10.37 9.71 -7.71
C ASP A 60 11.05 8.35 -7.73
N HIS A 61 11.72 7.98 -6.64
CA HIS A 61 12.30 6.65 -6.48
C HIS A 61 11.23 5.57 -6.42
N TRP A 62 10.13 5.86 -5.71
CA TRP A 62 8.97 4.97 -5.59
C TRP A 62 8.27 4.76 -6.94
N ILE A 63 8.08 5.82 -7.73
CA ILE A 63 7.46 5.76 -9.06
C ILE A 63 8.29 4.92 -10.04
N ARG A 64 9.62 4.98 -9.97
CA ARG A 64 10.48 4.13 -10.81
C ARG A 64 10.22 2.64 -10.59
N LEU A 65 9.95 2.24 -9.36
CA LEU A 65 9.55 0.87 -9.05
C LEU A 65 8.20 0.52 -9.70
N TRP A 66 7.21 1.40 -9.61
CA TRP A 66 5.91 1.18 -10.22
C TRP A 66 5.97 1.06 -11.74
N LYS A 67 6.78 1.87 -12.38
CA LYS A 67 7.03 1.78 -13.83
C LYS A 67 7.66 0.44 -14.20
N PHE A 68 8.58 -0.05 -13.41
CA PHE A 68 9.20 -1.36 -13.60
C PHE A 68 8.15 -2.48 -13.50
N TYR A 69 7.40 -2.54 -12.42
CA TYR A 69 6.39 -3.57 -12.21
C TYR A 69 5.23 -3.51 -13.22
N GLY A 70 4.84 -2.32 -13.65
CA GLY A 70 3.76 -2.13 -14.61
C GLY A 70 3.97 -2.85 -15.94
N GLN A 71 5.21 -3.12 -16.30
CA GLN A 71 5.59 -3.87 -17.49
C GLN A 71 5.77 -5.37 -17.25
N LYS A 72 5.95 -5.79 -15.99
CA LYS A 72 6.37 -7.14 -15.62
C LYS A 72 5.32 -7.94 -14.88
N VAL A 73 4.31 -7.29 -14.31
CA VAL A 73 3.29 -7.94 -13.50
C VAL A 73 1.91 -7.71 -14.12
N LYS A 74 1.15 -8.79 -14.27
CA LYS A 74 -0.22 -8.77 -14.80
C LYS A 74 -1.17 -9.52 -13.87
N SER A 75 -2.46 -9.31 -14.08
CA SER A 75 -3.53 -9.99 -13.34
C SER A 75 -3.36 -9.91 -11.82
N SER A 76 -2.88 -8.76 -11.34
CA SER A 76 -2.66 -8.53 -9.92
C SER A 76 -3.91 -7.97 -9.25
N TYR A 77 -4.06 -8.28 -7.95
CA TYR A 77 -5.03 -7.63 -7.08
C TYR A 77 -4.50 -7.53 -5.65
N TRP A 78 -5.05 -6.57 -4.92
CA TRP A 78 -4.84 -6.40 -3.49
C TRP A 78 -6.20 -6.11 -2.86
N THR A 79 -6.86 -7.15 -2.34
CA THR A 79 -8.19 -7.00 -1.71
C THR A 79 -8.01 -6.76 -0.22
N PRO A 80 -8.25 -5.53 0.27
CA PRO A 80 -8.04 -5.21 1.68
C PRO A 80 -9.14 -5.79 2.56
N TYR A 81 -8.78 -6.14 3.80
CA TYR A 81 -9.69 -6.54 4.86
C TYR A 81 -9.06 -6.20 6.22
N ASP A 82 -9.83 -6.25 7.28
CA ASP A 82 -9.41 -5.82 8.63
C ASP A 82 -8.83 -4.40 8.62
N ILE A 83 -9.50 -3.49 7.93
CA ILE A 83 -9.05 -2.11 7.81
C ILE A 83 -9.26 -1.39 9.14
N GLY A 84 -8.18 -0.88 9.72
CA GLY A 84 -8.20 -0.04 10.91
C GLY A 84 -7.37 1.22 10.71
N GLY A 85 -7.58 2.21 11.58
CA GLY A 85 -6.78 3.43 11.51
C GLY A 85 -7.10 4.43 12.60
N VAL A 86 -6.21 5.40 12.72
CA VAL A 86 -6.33 6.54 13.66
C VAL A 86 -6.13 7.81 12.86
N VAL A 87 -7.02 8.79 13.08
CA VAL A 87 -6.98 10.07 12.38
C VAL A 87 -6.87 11.19 13.40
N SER A 88 -6.01 12.16 13.15
CA SER A 88 -5.92 13.42 13.87
C SER A 88 -5.95 14.58 12.86
N ASP A 89 -5.69 15.82 13.30
CA ASP A 89 -5.88 17.00 12.45
C ASP A 89 -4.98 16.97 11.19
N ASP A 90 -3.71 16.58 11.34
CA ASP A 90 -2.73 16.65 10.25
C ASP A 90 -2.06 15.30 9.93
N LEU A 91 -2.33 14.28 10.72
CA LEU A 91 -1.77 12.95 10.55
C LEU A 91 -2.85 11.87 10.66
N ALA A 92 -2.70 10.84 9.85
CA ALA A 92 -3.55 9.66 9.94
C ALA A 92 -2.72 8.42 9.62
N THR A 93 -3.12 7.30 10.18
CA THR A 93 -2.54 6.00 9.86
C THR A 93 -3.66 5.03 9.52
N ILE A 94 -3.50 4.29 8.42
CA ILE A 94 -4.34 3.15 8.06
C ILE A 94 -3.48 1.89 8.01
N TRP A 95 -4.00 0.80 8.55
CA TRP A 95 -3.43 -0.52 8.40
C TRP A 95 -4.49 -1.51 7.92
N CYS A 96 -4.07 -2.55 7.20
CA CYS A 96 -4.95 -3.64 6.80
C CYS A 96 -4.17 -4.90 6.45
N HIS A 97 -4.89 -6.00 6.36
CA HIS A 97 -4.47 -7.17 5.61
C HIS A 97 -4.96 -7.05 4.17
N ARG A 98 -4.28 -7.72 3.24
CA ARG A 98 -4.70 -7.74 1.83
C ARG A 98 -4.52 -9.15 1.26
N LYS A 99 -5.54 -9.68 0.64
CA LYS A 99 -5.39 -10.84 -0.26
C LYS A 99 -4.70 -10.33 -1.52
N THR A 100 -3.56 -10.91 -1.81
CA THR A 100 -2.67 -10.42 -2.87
C THR A 100 -2.40 -11.53 -3.88
N LYS A 101 -2.41 -11.18 -5.16
CA LYS A 101 -2.07 -12.08 -6.25
C LYS A 101 -1.29 -11.33 -7.30
N ARG A 102 -0.25 -11.96 -7.85
CA ARG A 102 0.56 -11.40 -8.94
C ARG A 102 1.03 -12.49 -9.88
N ASN A 103 1.09 -12.14 -11.18
CA ASN A 103 1.68 -13.00 -12.20
C ASN A 103 2.81 -12.25 -12.91
N TRP A 104 3.98 -12.86 -12.95
CA TRP A 104 5.13 -12.32 -13.67
C TRP A 104 5.01 -12.64 -15.16
N VAL A 105 5.21 -11.64 -16.00
CA VAL A 105 5.18 -11.76 -17.46
C VAL A 105 6.44 -11.19 -18.12
N GLY A 106 7.46 -10.86 -17.34
CA GLY A 106 8.76 -10.41 -17.88
C GLY A 106 9.56 -11.55 -18.48
N ASP A 107 10.47 -11.23 -19.38
CA ASP A 107 11.36 -12.21 -20.02
C ASP A 107 12.44 -12.74 -19.06
N GLU A 108 12.89 -11.92 -18.13
CA GLU A 108 13.80 -12.30 -17.08
C GLU A 108 13.07 -13.05 -15.94
N PRO A 109 13.78 -13.87 -15.16
CA PRO A 109 13.19 -14.49 -13.96
C PRO A 109 12.67 -13.41 -12.98
N PRO A 110 11.54 -13.67 -12.29
CA PRO A 110 11.06 -12.77 -11.27
C PRO A 110 12.04 -12.69 -10.09
N PRO A 111 12.02 -11.57 -9.33
CA PRO A 111 12.72 -11.52 -8.06
C PRO A 111 12.29 -12.67 -7.13
N SER A 112 13.25 -13.28 -6.44
CA SER A 112 13.00 -14.48 -5.63
C SER A 112 12.36 -14.19 -4.26
N ASP A 113 12.27 -12.95 -3.90
CA ASP A 113 11.84 -12.46 -2.57
C ASP A 113 10.32 -12.24 -2.45
N ILE A 114 9.57 -12.41 -3.53
CA ILE A 114 8.11 -12.20 -3.56
C ILE A 114 7.43 -13.25 -4.45
N HIS A 115 6.17 -13.57 -4.12
CA HIS A 115 5.35 -14.48 -4.92
C HIS A 115 4.87 -13.84 -6.23
N TYR A 116 5.17 -14.49 -7.35
CA TYR A 116 4.76 -14.05 -8.69
C TYR A 116 4.15 -15.19 -9.52
N ASP A 117 3.75 -16.27 -8.87
CA ASP A 117 3.28 -17.51 -9.49
C ASP A 117 1.77 -17.55 -9.76
N GLY A 118 1.06 -16.46 -9.43
CA GLY A 118 -0.38 -16.38 -9.56
C GLY A 118 -1.16 -17.03 -8.42
N GLU A 119 -0.47 -17.53 -7.39
CA GLU A 119 -1.13 -18.00 -6.17
C GLU A 119 -1.44 -16.84 -5.23
N GLU A 120 -2.58 -16.91 -4.55
CA GLU A 120 -2.98 -15.91 -3.57
C GLU A 120 -2.16 -16.06 -2.29
N PHE A 121 -1.69 -14.95 -1.76
CA PHE A 121 -1.03 -14.86 -0.45
C PHE A 121 -1.51 -13.62 0.29
N VAL A 122 -1.21 -13.52 1.58
CA VAL A 122 -1.65 -12.40 2.40
C VAL A 122 -0.49 -11.46 2.65
N THR A 123 -0.71 -10.19 2.36
CA THR A 123 0.20 -9.10 2.71
C THR A 123 -0.43 -8.19 3.75
N ARG A 124 0.40 -7.37 4.38
CA ARG A 124 -0.02 -6.35 5.33
C ARG A 124 0.53 -5.00 4.89
N SER A 125 -0.23 -3.96 5.14
CA SER A 125 0.23 -2.59 4.90
C SER A 125 -0.06 -1.70 6.09
N THR A 126 0.85 -0.77 6.35
CA THR A 126 0.63 0.39 7.21
C THR A 126 1.00 1.61 6.41
N MET A 127 0.08 2.57 6.32
CA MET A 127 0.28 3.79 5.55
C MET A 127 0.07 4.99 6.47
N VAL A 128 1.01 5.91 6.44
CA VAL A 128 0.95 7.18 7.17
C VAL A 128 0.59 8.29 6.20
N PHE A 129 -0.51 8.97 6.49
CA PHE A 129 -1.01 10.11 5.72
C PHE A 129 -0.69 11.39 6.47
N ARG A 130 -0.29 12.41 5.73
CA ARG A 130 -0.07 13.76 6.25
C ARG A 130 -0.89 14.76 5.46
N ARG A 131 -1.51 15.73 6.13
CA ARG A 131 -2.18 16.83 5.46
C ARG A 131 -1.13 17.82 4.98
N GLU A 132 -1.06 18.04 3.68
CA GLU A 132 -0.13 18.95 3.03
C GLU A 132 -0.93 19.92 2.18
N GLU A 133 -0.87 21.22 2.49
CA GLU A 133 -1.61 22.26 1.78
C GLU A 133 -3.12 21.96 1.67
N GLY A 134 -3.70 21.44 2.76
CA GLY A 134 -5.12 21.10 2.83
C GLY A 134 -5.50 19.74 2.24
N GLU A 135 -4.56 18.99 1.67
CA GLU A 135 -4.81 17.69 1.06
C GLU A 135 -4.04 16.56 1.76
N TRP A 136 -4.66 15.40 1.85
CA TRP A 136 -4.00 14.22 2.41
C TRP A 136 -3.07 13.57 1.39
N ARG A 137 -1.82 13.28 1.82
CA ARG A 137 -0.81 12.57 1.04
C ARG A 137 -0.19 11.45 1.87
N VAL A 138 0.22 10.38 1.25
CA VAL A 138 0.97 9.32 1.91
C VAL A 138 2.43 9.73 2.02
N ILE A 139 2.91 9.89 3.26
CA ILE A 139 4.30 10.26 3.56
C ILE A 139 5.17 9.03 3.81
N HIS A 140 4.58 7.94 4.25
CA HIS A 140 5.26 6.68 4.52
C HIS A 140 4.32 5.50 4.32
N ALA A 141 4.86 4.39 3.84
CA ALA A 141 4.16 3.12 3.81
C ALA A 141 5.13 1.98 4.11
N HIS A 142 4.64 0.94 4.77
CA HIS A 142 5.37 -0.28 5.04
C HIS A 142 4.52 -1.48 4.66
N PHE A 143 5.07 -2.32 3.82
CA PHE A 143 4.41 -3.53 3.33
C PHE A 143 5.19 -4.77 3.78
N SER A 144 4.47 -5.81 4.20
CA SER A 144 5.07 -7.07 4.60
C SER A 144 4.17 -8.25 4.23
N GLU A 145 4.74 -9.42 4.14
CA GLU A 145 3.97 -10.65 4.00
C GLU A 145 3.51 -11.13 5.38
N ALA A 146 2.26 -11.61 5.46
CA ALA A 146 1.74 -12.23 6.67
C ALA A 146 2.27 -13.67 6.77
N ASN A 147 2.72 -14.06 7.97
CA ASN A 147 3.08 -15.44 8.23
C ASN A 147 1.80 -16.26 8.47
N ALA A 148 1.61 -17.30 7.66
CA ALA A 148 0.46 -18.22 7.77
C ALA A 148 0.67 -19.30 8.85
N GLY A 149 1.87 -19.42 9.43
CA GLY A 149 2.18 -20.40 10.46
C GLY A 149 1.60 -20.08 11.83
N ALA A 150 1.74 -21.03 12.76
CA ALA A 150 1.33 -20.83 14.14
C ALA A 150 2.15 -19.74 14.83
N ARG A 151 1.49 -18.92 15.66
CA ARG A 151 2.19 -17.90 16.44
C ARG A 151 2.98 -18.53 17.58
N PRO A 152 4.24 -18.18 17.76
CA PRO A 152 4.95 -18.49 18.99
C PRO A 152 4.19 -17.90 20.19
N GLY A 153 4.03 -18.68 21.25
CA GLY A 153 3.28 -18.24 22.43
C GLY A 153 1.75 -18.43 22.35
N GLY A 154 1.24 -19.00 21.28
CA GLY A 154 -0.17 -19.33 21.11
C GLY A 154 -0.98 -18.31 20.28
N VAL A 155 -2.30 -18.44 20.35
CA VAL A 155 -3.25 -17.61 19.59
C VAL A 155 -3.34 -16.17 20.08
#